data_b6b6a212a4fb9303ceb07527f5e423a6
#
_entry.id   b6b6a212a4fb9303ceb07527f5e423a6
#
_cell.length_a   1.000
_cell.length_b   1.000
_cell.length_c   1.000
_cell.angle_alpha   90.00
_cell.angle_beta   90.00
_cell.angle_gamma   90.00
#
_symmetry.space_group_name_H-M   'P 1'
#
loop_
_entity.id
_entity.type
_entity.pdbx_description
1 polymer ?
#
loop_
_entity_poly.entity_id
_entity_poly.type
_entity_poly.pdbx_seq_one_letter_code
_entity_poly.pdbx_strand_id
1 'polypeptide(L)'
;MSEYEFDDEDETQEEVAVVSVFPAKKINYLNNKDMLKEIHKSKNSFCEYTDQKYGDYDVIVENVNDIFLPETLEKGKAARAARLAAIAYEAALLAAGVVTKADKPRLAEYKIKPDTISVDDLVFRVLGFSHIPLAPGRKKNPKSVADNYVKLNFYPFIHYIIDNGVAREVGRSHTKKGKFSLDHGSMTNKLAKMFTLMVNKYGQRGNWRGYTYLDEMKGQALLQLAMMGLQFDEYKSDNPFSYYTASVSNSFTRVFNLEKNHQTLRDDLLIDSGASPSFSRQLALENEIRHLREDAQEAAKDDAI
;
A
#
# COMPACT_ATOMS: atom_id res chain seq x y z
N MET A 1 -0.51 70.56 2.83
CA MET A 1 -1.96 70.37 2.98
C MET A 1 -2.49 70.05 1.59
N SER A 2 -2.63 68.81 1.24
CA SER A 2 -3.45 68.31 0.13
C SER A 2 -3.90 66.92 0.51
N GLU A 3 -5.20 66.87 0.76
CA GLU A 3 -5.97 65.67 1.05
C GLU A 3 -5.95 64.77 -0.21
N TYR A 4 -5.62 63.52 -0.04
CA TYR A 4 -5.87 62.48 -1.05
C TYR A 4 -7.12 61.72 -0.61
N GLU A 5 -8.22 61.98 -1.29
CA GLU A 5 -9.43 61.15 -1.28
C GLU A 5 -9.09 59.81 -1.97
N PHE A 6 -9.32 58.71 -1.25
CA PHE A 6 -9.38 57.38 -1.84
C PHE A 6 -10.82 57.08 -2.18
N ASP A 7 -11.10 56.99 -3.48
CA ASP A 7 -12.36 56.46 -3.99
C ASP A 7 -12.36 54.95 -3.80
N ASP A 8 -13.18 54.45 -2.87
CA ASP A 8 -13.52 53.01 -2.77
C ASP A 8 -14.51 52.68 -3.89
N GLU A 9 -14.04 52.15 -5.00
CA GLU A 9 -14.89 51.48 -5.99
C GLU A 9 -15.26 50.08 -5.44
N ASP A 10 -16.52 50.01 -5.00
CA ASP A 10 -17.23 48.84 -4.53
C ASP A 10 -17.46 47.86 -5.72
N GLU A 11 -16.45 47.01 -6.06
CA GLU A 11 -16.64 45.89 -6.98
C GLU A 11 -17.45 44.79 -6.27
N THR A 12 -18.76 44.87 -6.41
CA THR A 12 -19.68 43.77 -6.12
C THR A 12 -19.37 42.61 -7.07
N GLN A 13 -18.47 41.71 -6.66
CA GLN A 13 -18.32 40.41 -7.28
C GLN A 13 -19.57 39.58 -6.97
N GLU A 14 -20.45 39.47 -7.95
CA GLU A 14 -21.49 38.45 -7.97
C GLU A 14 -20.83 37.08 -7.96
N GLU A 15 -20.74 36.48 -6.77
CA GLU A 15 -20.41 35.06 -6.60
C GLU A 15 -21.52 34.23 -7.28
N VAL A 16 -21.31 33.90 -8.54
CA VAL A 16 -22.14 32.89 -9.20
C VAL A 16 -21.91 31.56 -8.49
N ALA A 17 -22.77 31.25 -7.53
CA ALA A 17 -22.84 29.97 -6.89
C ALA A 17 -23.15 28.91 -7.95
N VAL A 18 -22.12 28.25 -8.45
CA VAL A 18 -22.26 27.03 -9.23
C VAL A 18 -22.79 25.96 -8.30
N VAL A 19 -24.10 25.88 -8.18
CA VAL A 19 -24.79 24.78 -7.52
C VAL A 19 -24.44 23.52 -8.30
N SER A 20 -23.49 22.72 -7.78
CA SER A 20 -23.22 21.39 -8.28
C SER A 20 -24.44 20.52 -8.04
N VAL A 21 -25.28 20.37 -9.05
CA VAL A 21 -26.53 19.58 -9.05
C VAL A 21 -26.26 18.06 -8.94
N PHE A 22 -25.02 17.65 -8.79
CA PHE A 22 -24.66 16.23 -8.71
C PHE A 22 -24.21 15.87 -7.29
N PRO A 23 -24.86 14.86 -6.63
CA PRO A 23 -24.32 14.33 -5.38
C PRO A 23 -22.94 13.77 -5.69
N ALA A 24 -21.92 14.35 -5.07
CA ALA A 24 -20.54 13.88 -5.20
C ALA A 24 -20.51 12.38 -4.92
N LYS A 25 -20.27 11.59 -5.97
CA LYS A 25 -20.14 10.12 -5.86
C LYS A 25 -19.07 9.85 -4.81
N LYS A 26 -19.45 9.21 -3.70
CA LYS A 26 -18.48 8.74 -2.68
C LYS A 26 -17.51 7.80 -3.38
N ILE A 27 -16.36 8.32 -3.82
CA ILE A 27 -15.31 7.54 -4.42
C ILE A 27 -14.70 6.71 -3.29
N ASN A 28 -14.93 5.40 -3.33
CA ASN A 28 -14.31 4.50 -2.37
C ASN A 28 -12.86 4.25 -2.79
N TYR A 29 -11.95 5.11 -2.34
CA TYR A 29 -10.52 5.03 -2.65
C TYR A 29 -9.80 3.82 -2.01
N LEU A 30 -10.49 3.01 -1.21
CA LEU A 30 -9.91 1.89 -0.46
C LEU A 30 -10.40 0.52 -0.97
N ASN A 31 -10.76 0.42 -2.25
CA ASN A 31 -11.09 -0.86 -2.88
C ASN A 31 -9.78 -1.61 -3.24
N ASN A 32 -9.72 -2.92 -2.92
CA ASN A 32 -8.57 -3.77 -3.23
C ASN A 32 -8.21 -3.78 -4.72
N LYS A 33 -9.21 -3.86 -5.61
CA LYS A 33 -8.98 -3.86 -7.06
C LYS A 33 -8.32 -2.57 -7.55
N ASP A 34 -8.81 -1.43 -7.07
CA ASP A 34 -8.24 -0.12 -7.43
C ASP A 34 -6.83 0.04 -6.85
N MET A 35 -6.60 -0.48 -5.63
CA MET A 35 -5.29 -0.44 -4.99
C MET A 35 -4.27 -1.32 -5.74
N LEU A 36 -4.64 -2.54 -6.13
CA LEU A 36 -3.80 -3.41 -6.97
C LEU A 36 -3.46 -2.74 -8.30
N LYS A 37 -4.45 -2.13 -8.97
CA LYS A 37 -4.24 -1.39 -10.23
C LYS A 37 -3.22 -0.24 -10.07
N GLU A 38 -3.29 0.51 -8.97
CA GLU A 38 -2.36 1.61 -8.70
C GLU A 38 -0.97 1.13 -8.26
N ILE A 39 -0.87 0.02 -7.52
CA ILE A 39 0.40 -0.64 -7.20
C ILE A 39 1.08 -1.09 -8.48
N HIS A 40 0.33 -1.76 -9.37
CA HIS A 40 0.83 -2.23 -10.64
C HIS A 40 1.34 -1.08 -11.52
N LYS A 41 0.56 0.00 -11.67
CA LYS A 41 1.00 1.21 -12.38
C LYS A 41 2.27 1.83 -11.79
N SER A 42 2.36 1.86 -10.45
CA SER A 42 3.54 2.39 -9.77
C SER A 42 4.77 1.50 -10.03
N LYS A 43 4.64 0.17 -9.96
CA LYS A 43 5.71 -0.77 -10.28
C LYS A 43 6.16 -0.65 -11.74
N ASN A 44 5.22 -0.49 -12.67
CA ASN A 44 5.50 -0.33 -14.10
C ASN A 44 6.35 0.91 -14.41
N SER A 45 6.29 1.95 -13.58
CA SER A 45 7.15 3.14 -13.75
C SER A 45 8.64 2.86 -13.54
N PHE A 46 8.99 1.77 -12.86
CA PHE A 46 10.37 1.29 -12.65
C PHE A 46 10.81 0.24 -13.68
N CYS A 47 9.99 -0.03 -14.67
CA CYS A 47 10.22 -1.09 -15.65
C CYS A 47 10.52 -0.51 -17.02
N GLU A 48 11.26 -1.25 -17.82
CA GLU A 48 11.49 -0.98 -19.23
C GLU A 48 10.88 -2.11 -20.06
N TYR A 49 10.03 -1.74 -21.01
CA TYR A 49 9.34 -2.67 -21.91
C TYR A 49 9.70 -2.39 -23.35
N THR A 50 9.75 -3.41 -24.18
CA THR A 50 9.96 -3.28 -25.62
C THR A 50 8.79 -2.52 -26.27
N ASP A 51 7.57 -2.74 -25.78
CA ASP A 51 6.35 -2.04 -26.17
C ASP A 51 5.49 -1.84 -24.93
N GLN A 52 4.82 -0.69 -24.82
CA GLN A 52 3.99 -0.33 -23.66
C GLN A 52 2.84 -1.32 -23.41
N LYS A 53 2.37 -2.03 -24.45
CA LYS A 53 1.34 -3.09 -24.34
C LYS A 53 1.75 -4.26 -23.45
N TYR A 54 3.06 -4.48 -23.26
CA TYR A 54 3.61 -5.54 -22.40
C TYR A 54 3.76 -5.14 -20.94
N GLY A 55 3.34 -3.93 -20.59
CA GLY A 55 3.31 -3.46 -19.20
C GLY A 55 2.34 -4.22 -18.32
N ASP A 56 1.23 -4.71 -18.89
CA ASP A 56 0.26 -5.54 -18.19
C ASP A 56 0.60 -7.03 -18.36
N TYR A 57 0.38 -7.82 -17.30
CA TYR A 57 0.59 -9.27 -17.32
C TYR A 57 -0.72 -10.03 -17.10
N ASP A 58 -0.75 -11.29 -17.48
CA ASP A 58 -1.90 -12.18 -17.34
C ASP A 58 -1.71 -13.20 -16.22
N VAL A 59 -0.49 -13.74 -16.06
CA VAL A 59 -0.14 -14.73 -15.02
C VAL A 59 1.23 -14.41 -14.44
N ILE A 60 1.40 -14.68 -13.14
CA ILE A 60 2.69 -14.66 -12.46
C ILE A 60 3.16 -16.10 -12.29
N VAL A 61 4.41 -16.37 -12.65
CA VAL A 61 5.07 -17.68 -12.50
C VAL A 61 6.45 -17.52 -11.85
N GLU A 62 6.96 -18.59 -11.23
CA GLU A 62 8.27 -18.57 -10.59
C GLU A 62 9.41 -18.87 -11.58
N ASN A 63 9.15 -19.75 -12.54
CA ASN A 63 10.16 -20.16 -13.52
C ASN A 63 9.68 -19.97 -14.96
N VAL A 64 10.62 -19.73 -15.88
CA VAL A 64 10.31 -19.57 -17.31
C VAL A 64 9.68 -20.84 -17.90
N ASN A 65 10.08 -22.03 -17.41
CA ASN A 65 9.53 -23.30 -17.89
C ASN A 65 8.04 -23.48 -17.55
N ASP A 66 7.57 -22.86 -16.48
CA ASP A 66 6.17 -22.94 -16.03
C ASP A 66 5.21 -22.21 -16.97
N ILE A 67 5.74 -21.36 -17.86
CA ILE A 67 4.96 -20.66 -18.90
C ILE A 67 4.25 -21.63 -19.84
N PHE A 68 4.90 -22.76 -20.13
CA PHE A 68 4.39 -23.75 -21.09
C PHE A 68 3.43 -24.79 -20.49
N LEU A 69 3.17 -24.72 -19.18
CA LEU A 69 2.23 -25.65 -18.54
C LEU A 69 0.80 -25.35 -19.00
N PRO A 70 0.00 -26.38 -19.36
CA PRO A 70 -1.39 -26.20 -19.80
C PRO A 70 -2.23 -25.39 -18.81
N GLU A 71 -2.09 -25.67 -17.51
CA GLU A 71 -2.81 -24.95 -16.45
C GLU A 71 -2.47 -23.44 -16.41
N THR A 72 -1.20 -23.11 -16.67
CA THR A 72 -0.73 -21.70 -16.71
C THR A 72 -1.31 -20.99 -17.92
N LEU A 73 -1.36 -21.66 -19.07
CA LEU A 73 -1.95 -21.11 -20.30
C LEU A 73 -3.46 -20.87 -20.14
N GLU A 74 -4.19 -21.82 -19.56
CA GLU A 74 -5.62 -21.68 -19.30
C GLU A 74 -5.91 -20.52 -18.32
N LYS A 75 -5.15 -20.44 -17.21
CA LYS A 75 -5.23 -19.32 -16.27
C LYS A 75 -4.93 -17.99 -16.97
N GLY A 76 -3.92 -17.93 -17.84
CA GLY A 76 -3.56 -16.76 -18.61
C GLY A 76 -4.68 -16.30 -19.54
N LYS A 77 -5.27 -17.21 -20.31
CA LYS A 77 -6.41 -16.91 -21.18
C LYS A 77 -7.61 -16.38 -20.40
N ALA A 78 -7.93 -17.01 -19.27
CA ALA A 78 -9.02 -16.58 -18.40
C ALA A 78 -8.78 -15.18 -17.79
N ALA A 79 -7.56 -14.92 -17.31
CA ALA A 79 -7.18 -13.63 -16.74
C ALA A 79 -7.21 -12.51 -17.78
N ARG A 80 -6.67 -12.76 -18.99
CA ARG A 80 -6.71 -11.81 -20.10
C ARG A 80 -8.13 -11.52 -20.56
N ALA A 81 -8.96 -12.56 -20.69
CA ALA A 81 -10.38 -12.41 -21.04
C ALA A 81 -11.12 -11.51 -20.03
N ALA A 82 -10.90 -11.75 -18.74
CA ALA A 82 -11.48 -10.95 -17.67
C ALA A 82 -10.97 -9.50 -17.69
N ARG A 83 -9.67 -9.28 -17.97
CA ARG A 83 -9.08 -7.94 -18.07
C ARG A 83 -9.65 -7.16 -19.25
N LEU A 84 -9.70 -7.75 -20.44
CA LEU A 84 -10.25 -7.14 -21.63
C LEU A 84 -11.74 -6.82 -21.47
N ALA A 85 -12.51 -7.72 -20.86
CA ALA A 85 -13.91 -7.49 -20.53
C ALA A 85 -14.08 -6.30 -19.56
N ALA A 86 -13.21 -6.18 -18.56
CA ALA A 86 -13.24 -5.06 -17.62
C ALA A 86 -12.90 -3.72 -18.30
N ILE A 87 -11.91 -3.70 -19.18
CA ILE A 87 -11.52 -2.51 -19.96
C ILE A 87 -12.68 -2.07 -20.88
N ALA A 88 -13.30 -3.00 -21.60
CA ALA A 88 -14.43 -2.73 -22.47
C ALA A 88 -15.63 -2.19 -21.67
N TYR A 89 -15.91 -2.77 -20.52
CA TYR A 89 -16.97 -2.31 -19.61
C TYR A 89 -16.67 -0.90 -19.05
N GLU A 90 -15.43 -0.63 -18.59
CA GLU A 90 -15.03 0.70 -18.13
C GLU A 90 -15.16 1.75 -19.25
N ALA A 91 -14.77 1.40 -20.47
CA ALA A 91 -14.93 2.27 -21.65
C ALA A 91 -16.40 2.57 -21.97
N ALA A 92 -17.26 1.56 -21.90
CA ALA A 92 -18.70 1.72 -22.10
C ALA A 92 -19.34 2.60 -21.01
N LEU A 93 -18.92 2.47 -19.75
CA LEU A 93 -19.36 3.33 -18.65
C LEU A 93 -18.96 4.79 -18.85
N LEU A 94 -17.74 5.02 -19.36
CA LEU A 94 -17.24 6.37 -19.66
C LEU A 94 -18.01 7.00 -20.84
N ALA A 95 -18.29 6.21 -21.87
CA ALA A 95 -19.04 6.66 -23.04
C ALA A 95 -20.51 6.96 -22.71
N ALA A 96 -21.12 6.19 -21.80
CA ALA A 96 -22.50 6.39 -21.35
C ALA A 96 -22.68 7.62 -20.44
N GLY A 97 -21.61 8.20 -19.91
CA GLY A 97 -21.66 9.36 -19.01
C GLY A 97 -22.25 9.03 -17.63
N VAL A 98 -23.04 9.97 -17.08
CA VAL A 98 -23.70 9.77 -15.77
C VAL A 98 -24.96 8.92 -15.98
N VAL A 99 -24.90 7.65 -15.63
CA VAL A 99 -26.00 6.67 -15.80
C VAL A 99 -26.66 6.37 -14.47
N THR A 100 -27.95 6.30 -14.45
CA THR A 100 -28.72 5.77 -13.31
C THR A 100 -28.40 4.28 -13.12
N LYS A 101 -28.77 3.70 -11.97
CA LYS A 101 -28.54 2.26 -11.71
C LYS A 101 -29.21 1.35 -12.76
N ALA A 102 -30.33 1.81 -13.36
CA ALA A 102 -31.09 1.07 -14.36
C ALA A 102 -30.42 1.07 -15.74
N ASP A 103 -29.71 2.15 -16.08
CA ASP A 103 -29.12 2.36 -17.42
C ASP A 103 -27.65 1.92 -17.51
N LYS A 104 -27.11 1.30 -16.44
CA LYS A 104 -25.74 0.79 -16.48
C LYS A 104 -25.65 -0.40 -17.42
N PRO A 105 -24.64 -0.40 -18.31
CA PRO A 105 -24.37 -1.57 -19.16
C PRO A 105 -24.15 -2.81 -18.26
N ARG A 106 -24.62 -3.96 -18.71
CA ARG A 106 -24.47 -5.22 -17.97
C ARG A 106 -23.10 -5.80 -18.25
N LEU A 107 -22.32 -6.08 -17.19
CA LEU A 107 -20.99 -6.69 -17.32
C LEU A 107 -21.01 -8.02 -18.11
N ALA A 108 -22.15 -8.73 -18.10
CA ALA A 108 -22.32 -9.98 -18.84
C ALA A 108 -22.20 -9.82 -20.37
N GLU A 109 -22.52 -8.64 -20.91
CA GLU A 109 -22.49 -8.35 -22.35
C GLU A 109 -21.06 -8.20 -22.89
N TYR A 110 -20.12 -7.90 -21.99
CA TYR A 110 -18.69 -7.70 -22.31
C TYR A 110 -17.82 -8.92 -22.00
N LYS A 111 -18.42 -10.05 -21.61
CA LYS A 111 -17.67 -11.28 -21.34
C LYS A 111 -17.04 -11.83 -22.62
N ILE A 112 -15.73 -12.01 -22.57
CA ILE A 112 -14.93 -12.62 -23.64
C ILE A 112 -14.67 -14.08 -23.25
N LYS A 113 -14.83 -15.01 -24.21
CA LYS A 113 -14.53 -16.42 -23.97
C LYS A 113 -13.01 -16.62 -23.96
N PRO A 114 -12.45 -17.34 -22.95
CA PRO A 114 -11.00 -17.59 -22.89
C PRO A 114 -10.44 -18.28 -24.15
N ASP A 115 -11.23 -19.12 -24.79
CA ASP A 115 -10.83 -19.88 -25.98
C ASP A 115 -10.53 -19.00 -27.21
N THR A 116 -11.08 -17.77 -27.23
CA THR A 116 -10.83 -16.83 -28.35
C THR A 116 -9.49 -16.13 -28.26
N ILE A 117 -8.75 -16.29 -27.14
CA ILE A 117 -7.49 -15.62 -26.90
C ILE A 117 -6.34 -16.49 -27.38
N SER A 118 -5.48 -15.91 -28.24
CA SER A 118 -4.26 -16.56 -28.68
C SER A 118 -3.24 -16.71 -27.53
N VAL A 119 -2.48 -17.77 -27.57
CA VAL A 119 -1.38 -18.01 -26.62
C VAL A 119 -0.27 -16.97 -26.78
N ASP A 120 -0.05 -16.52 -28.02
CA ASP A 120 0.99 -15.54 -28.36
C ASP A 120 0.68 -14.13 -27.83
N ASP A 121 -0.59 -13.88 -27.50
CA ASP A 121 -1.01 -12.61 -26.88
C ASP A 121 -0.77 -12.56 -25.37
N LEU A 122 -0.51 -13.69 -24.72
CA LEU A 122 -0.37 -13.75 -23.28
C LEU A 122 0.96 -13.16 -22.82
N VAL A 123 0.90 -12.39 -21.72
CA VAL A 123 2.09 -11.84 -21.08
C VAL A 123 2.26 -12.50 -19.71
N PHE A 124 3.41 -13.12 -19.52
CA PHE A 124 3.78 -13.83 -18.30
C PHE A 124 4.80 -13.03 -17.50
N ARG A 125 4.54 -12.84 -16.21
CA ARG A 125 5.48 -12.24 -15.28
C ARG A 125 6.25 -13.33 -14.57
N VAL A 126 7.54 -13.44 -14.84
CA VAL A 126 8.45 -14.38 -14.16
C VAL A 126 9.16 -13.66 -13.03
N LEU A 127 9.06 -14.19 -11.81
CA LEU A 127 9.72 -13.65 -10.63
C LEU A 127 11.17 -14.12 -10.59
N GLY A 128 12.13 -13.20 -10.39
CA GLY A 128 13.52 -13.60 -10.29
C GLY A 128 14.52 -12.46 -10.25
N PHE A 129 15.75 -12.78 -9.81
CA PHE A 129 16.84 -11.83 -9.63
C PHE A 129 17.90 -11.89 -10.73
N SER A 130 17.64 -12.60 -11.82
CA SER A 130 18.64 -12.89 -12.86
C SER A 130 19.26 -11.64 -13.50
N HIS A 131 18.48 -10.55 -13.59
CA HIS A 131 18.89 -9.27 -14.17
C HIS A 131 19.36 -8.25 -13.13
N ILE A 132 19.34 -8.60 -11.83
CA ILE A 132 19.76 -7.70 -10.75
C ILE A 132 21.26 -7.88 -10.50
N PRO A 133 22.04 -6.80 -10.38
CA PRO A 133 23.46 -6.89 -10.07
C PRO A 133 23.72 -7.61 -8.75
N LEU A 134 24.70 -8.51 -8.76
CA LEU A 134 25.14 -9.22 -7.57
C LEU A 134 26.27 -8.44 -6.90
N ALA A 135 26.13 -8.12 -5.62
CA ALA A 135 27.23 -7.61 -4.83
C ALA A 135 28.24 -8.74 -4.50
N PRO A 136 29.51 -8.43 -4.34
CA PRO A 136 30.54 -9.42 -3.98
C PRO A 136 30.15 -10.19 -2.71
N GLY A 137 30.37 -11.51 -2.71
CA GLY A 137 30.04 -12.38 -1.56
C GLY A 137 28.59 -12.79 -1.40
N ARG A 138 27.73 -12.44 -2.33
CA ARG A 138 26.29 -12.66 -2.24
C ARG A 138 25.84 -14.02 -2.75
N LYS A 139 24.78 -14.59 -2.12
CA LYS A 139 24.12 -15.81 -2.62
C LYS A 139 23.48 -15.54 -3.98
N LYS A 140 23.68 -16.46 -4.92
CA LYS A 140 22.88 -16.50 -6.15
C LYS A 140 21.43 -16.80 -5.77
N ASN A 141 20.47 -16.11 -6.40
CA ASN A 141 19.04 -16.30 -6.18
C ASN A 141 18.59 -16.09 -4.71
N PRO A 142 18.62 -14.86 -4.19
CA PRO A 142 18.07 -14.56 -2.89
C PRO A 142 16.57 -14.90 -2.85
N LYS A 143 16.09 -15.45 -1.74
CA LYS A 143 14.69 -15.87 -1.57
C LYS A 143 13.74 -14.70 -1.30
N SER A 144 14.27 -13.56 -0.88
CA SER A 144 13.48 -12.38 -0.55
C SER A 144 14.21 -11.09 -0.94
N VAL A 145 13.45 -9.99 -0.99
CA VAL A 145 14.01 -8.65 -1.20
C VAL A 145 14.98 -8.27 -0.07
N ALA A 146 14.72 -8.74 1.16
CA ALA A 146 15.57 -8.48 2.31
C ALA A 146 16.96 -9.13 2.19
N ASP A 147 17.06 -10.28 1.51
CA ASP A 147 18.33 -10.98 1.28
C ASP A 147 19.19 -10.27 0.21
N ASN A 148 18.66 -9.22 -0.39
CA ASN A 148 19.34 -8.46 -1.40
C ASN A 148 20.09 -7.27 -0.80
N TYR A 149 21.44 -7.15 -1.01
CA TYR A 149 22.22 -5.97 -0.58
C TYR A 149 21.80 -4.71 -1.31
N VAL A 150 21.32 -4.82 -2.54
CA VAL A 150 20.69 -3.72 -3.24
C VAL A 150 19.27 -3.59 -2.68
N LYS A 151 18.96 -2.46 -2.05
CA LYS A 151 17.62 -2.17 -1.53
C LYS A 151 16.67 -1.97 -2.69
N LEU A 152 15.92 -3.01 -3.05
CA LEU A 152 14.93 -2.97 -4.13
C LEU A 152 13.61 -2.37 -3.64
N ASN A 153 12.92 -1.68 -4.53
CA ASN A 153 11.60 -1.09 -4.24
C ASN A 153 10.51 -2.16 -4.14
N PHE A 154 10.65 -3.26 -4.89
CA PHE A 154 9.76 -4.43 -4.90
C PHE A 154 10.50 -5.65 -5.43
N TYR A 155 9.86 -6.84 -5.35
CA TYR A 155 10.43 -8.08 -5.85
C TYR A 155 10.62 -8.02 -7.37
N PRO A 156 11.83 -8.28 -7.89
CA PRO A 156 12.13 -8.12 -9.31
C PRO A 156 11.45 -9.18 -10.17
N PHE A 157 11.12 -8.78 -11.39
CA PHE A 157 10.47 -9.65 -12.37
C PHE A 157 10.87 -9.30 -13.79
N ILE A 158 10.63 -10.25 -14.68
CA ILE A 158 10.79 -10.12 -16.13
C ILE A 158 9.49 -10.54 -16.79
N HIS A 159 9.06 -9.79 -17.80
CA HIS A 159 7.89 -10.14 -18.62
C HIS A 159 8.34 -10.93 -19.85
N TYR A 160 7.61 -12.02 -20.10
CA TYR A 160 7.81 -12.90 -21.25
C TYR A 160 6.52 -13.04 -22.05
N ILE A 161 6.67 -13.24 -23.36
CA ILE A 161 5.62 -13.71 -24.26
C ILE A 161 6.05 -15.02 -24.90
N ILE A 162 5.10 -15.77 -25.43
CA ILE A 162 5.40 -16.94 -26.29
C ILE A 162 5.43 -16.43 -27.73
N ASP A 163 6.57 -16.60 -28.39
CA ASP A 163 6.77 -16.27 -29.79
C ASP A 163 7.30 -17.53 -30.51
N ASN A 164 6.49 -18.06 -31.44
CA ASN A 164 6.81 -19.30 -32.14
C ASN A 164 7.18 -20.49 -31.24
N GLY A 165 6.49 -20.61 -30.08
CA GLY A 165 6.74 -21.70 -29.12
C GLY A 165 7.97 -21.49 -28.21
N VAL A 166 8.61 -20.33 -28.25
CA VAL A 166 9.75 -19.96 -27.40
C VAL A 166 9.38 -18.79 -26.49
N ALA A 167 9.79 -18.84 -25.24
CA ALA A 167 9.63 -17.72 -24.31
C ALA A 167 10.59 -16.59 -24.68
N ARG A 168 10.05 -15.45 -25.13
CA ARG A 168 10.81 -14.25 -25.46
C ARG A 168 10.60 -13.18 -24.42
N GLU A 169 11.68 -12.60 -23.94
CA GLU A 169 11.66 -11.49 -23.02
C GLU A 169 11.17 -10.20 -23.70
N VAL A 170 10.24 -9.47 -23.04
CA VAL A 170 9.64 -8.22 -23.53
C VAL A 170 9.70 -7.06 -22.55
N GLY A 171 10.15 -7.32 -21.30
CA GLY A 171 10.33 -6.24 -20.33
C GLY A 171 11.02 -6.70 -19.04
N ARG A 172 11.70 -5.76 -18.39
CA ARG A 172 12.43 -5.97 -17.12
C ARG A 172 12.07 -4.92 -16.11
N SER A 173 11.92 -5.34 -14.87
CA SER A 173 11.81 -4.41 -13.73
C SER A 173 13.18 -3.84 -13.35
N HIS A 174 13.19 -2.67 -12.68
CA HIS A 174 14.41 -1.99 -12.20
C HIS A 174 15.45 -1.74 -13.30
N THR A 175 14.98 -1.49 -14.51
CA THR A 175 15.82 -1.26 -15.67
C THR A 175 15.45 0.05 -16.35
N LYS A 176 16.46 0.84 -16.75
CA LYS A 176 16.32 2.06 -17.52
C LYS A 176 17.44 2.14 -18.56
N LYS A 177 17.07 2.29 -19.83
CA LYS A 177 18.01 2.29 -20.97
C LYS A 177 18.93 1.06 -20.96
N GLY A 178 18.35 -0.13 -20.69
CA GLY A 178 19.05 -1.40 -20.63
C GLY A 178 19.97 -1.61 -19.43
N LYS A 179 20.04 -0.67 -18.48
CA LYS A 179 20.86 -0.74 -17.27
C LYS A 179 20.02 -0.80 -16.03
N PHE A 180 20.52 -1.48 -14.99
CA PHE A 180 19.88 -1.47 -13.67
C PHE A 180 19.77 -0.06 -13.11
N SER A 181 18.58 0.31 -12.63
CA SER A 181 18.31 1.61 -12.01
C SER A 181 17.13 1.51 -11.04
N LEU A 182 17.21 2.22 -9.92
CA LEU A 182 16.15 2.37 -8.92
C LEU A 182 15.50 3.75 -8.92
N ASP A 183 16.06 4.71 -9.63
CA ASP A 183 15.80 6.15 -9.45
C ASP A 183 14.80 6.74 -10.46
N HIS A 184 14.23 5.91 -11.35
CA HIS A 184 13.44 6.41 -12.48
C HIS A 184 11.93 6.26 -12.34
N GLY A 185 11.47 5.57 -11.33
CA GLY A 185 10.05 5.34 -11.09
C GLY A 185 9.51 6.08 -9.87
N SER A 186 8.20 6.11 -9.76
CA SER A 186 7.51 6.76 -8.65
C SER A 186 6.18 6.07 -8.31
N MET A 187 5.76 6.27 -7.07
CA MET A 187 4.41 5.91 -6.65
C MET A 187 3.39 6.85 -7.28
N THR A 188 2.24 6.33 -7.73
CA THR A 188 1.18 7.17 -8.27
C THR A 188 0.55 8.04 -7.20
N ASN A 189 0.15 9.27 -7.56
CA ASN A 189 -0.54 10.19 -6.65
C ASN A 189 -1.83 9.60 -6.07
N LYS A 190 -2.50 8.72 -6.81
CA LYS A 190 -3.72 8.06 -6.36
C LYS A 190 -3.41 7.02 -5.29
N LEU A 191 -2.34 6.23 -5.41
CA LEU A 191 -1.88 5.30 -4.38
C LEU A 191 -1.47 6.05 -3.11
N ALA A 192 -0.74 7.15 -3.23
CA ALA A 192 -0.37 7.99 -2.09
C ALA A 192 -1.60 8.54 -1.35
N LYS A 193 -2.63 9.00 -2.08
CA LYS A 193 -3.92 9.41 -1.49
C LYS A 193 -4.63 8.26 -0.79
N MET A 194 -4.61 7.04 -1.34
CA MET A 194 -5.18 5.85 -0.70
C MET A 194 -4.48 5.55 0.63
N PHE A 195 -3.16 5.64 0.70
CA PHE A 195 -2.39 5.46 1.93
C PHE A 195 -2.72 6.53 2.97
N THR A 196 -2.79 7.79 2.56
CA THR A 196 -3.18 8.90 3.45
C THR A 196 -4.56 8.68 4.05
N LEU A 197 -5.54 8.28 3.24
CA LEU A 197 -6.88 7.96 3.71
C LEU A 197 -6.92 6.77 4.67
N MET A 198 -6.14 5.72 4.38
CA MET A 198 -6.03 4.54 5.24
C MET A 198 -5.48 4.90 6.61
N VAL A 199 -4.37 5.63 6.67
CA VAL A 199 -3.74 6.07 7.92
C VAL A 199 -4.66 6.97 8.72
N ASN A 200 -5.30 7.95 8.08
CA ASN A 200 -6.25 8.85 8.75
C ASN A 200 -7.44 8.10 9.33
N LYS A 201 -8.04 7.17 8.58
CA LYS A 201 -9.15 6.33 9.08
C LYS A 201 -8.70 5.40 10.21
N TYR A 202 -7.47 4.88 10.14
CA TYR A 202 -6.92 4.05 11.21
C TYR A 202 -6.74 4.84 12.50
N GLY A 203 -6.20 6.06 12.43
CA GLY A 203 -6.01 6.95 13.58
C GLY A 203 -7.32 7.45 14.22
N GLN A 204 -8.46 7.36 13.51
CA GLN A 204 -9.78 7.71 14.07
C GLN A 204 -10.38 6.61 14.95
N ARG A 205 -9.78 5.42 15.03
CA ARG A 205 -10.26 4.34 15.88
C ARG A 205 -10.22 4.74 17.35
N GLY A 206 -11.19 4.22 18.15
CA GLY A 206 -11.37 4.61 19.55
C GLY A 206 -10.13 4.40 20.42
N ASN A 207 -9.37 3.34 20.16
CA ASN A 207 -8.14 3.00 20.91
C ASN A 207 -6.96 3.97 20.67
N TRP A 208 -7.03 4.84 19.67
CA TRP A 208 -5.99 5.84 19.37
C TRP A 208 -6.41 7.27 19.70
N ARG A 209 -7.68 7.49 20.08
CA ARG A 209 -8.18 8.81 20.47
C ARG A 209 -7.58 9.25 21.81
N GLY A 210 -7.25 10.54 21.90
CA GLY A 210 -6.76 11.14 23.14
C GLY A 210 -5.24 11.10 23.32
N TYR A 211 -4.50 10.42 22.46
CA TYR A 211 -3.05 10.50 22.49
C TYR A 211 -2.55 11.80 21.84
N THR A 212 -1.72 12.54 22.57
CA THR A 212 -1.14 13.83 22.12
C THR A 212 -0.20 13.64 20.93
N TYR A 213 0.40 12.47 20.78
CA TYR A 213 1.33 12.09 19.70
C TYR A 213 0.67 11.32 18.54
N LEU A 214 -0.67 11.45 18.40
CA LEU A 214 -1.41 10.78 17.31
C LEU A 214 -0.91 11.19 15.92
N ASP A 215 -0.54 12.45 15.74
CA ASP A 215 -0.05 12.93 14.45
C ASP A 215 1.36 12.39 14.14
N GLU A 216 2.21 12.19 15.17
CA GLU A 216 3.47 11.46 15.04
C GLU A 216 3.22 10.01 14.57
N MET A 217 2.27 9.30 15.20
CA MET A 217 1.87 7.95 14.77
C MET A 217 1.46 7.91 13.30
N LYS A 218 0.65 8.88 12.84
CA LYS A 218 0.24 8.99 11.45
C LYS A 218 1.41 9.30 10.53
N GLY A 219 2.30 10.21 10.92
CA GLY A 219 3.51 10.57 10.17
C GLY A 219 4.41 9.36 9.95
N GLN A 220 4.72 8.62 11.01
CA GLN A 220 5.53 7.41 10.97
C GLN A 220 4.89 6.31 10.11
N ALA A 221 3.57 6.13 10.19
CA ALA A 221 2.85 5.17 9.37
C ALA A 221 2.90 5.54 7.88
N LEU A 222 2.75 6.82 7.53
CA LEU A 222 2.88 7.29 6.15
C LEU A 222 4.30 7.10 5.63
N LEU A 223 5.32 7.40 6.43
CA LEU A 223 6.71 7.15 6.08
C LEU A 223 6.96 5.66 5.82
N GLN A 224 6.47 4.79 6.71
CA GLN A 224 6.56 3.34 6.53
C GLN A 224 5.89 2.88 5.24
N LEU A 225 4.67 3.37 4.94
CA LEU A 225 3.97 3.03 3.70
C LEU A 225 4.68 3.58 2.46
N ALA A 226 5.31 4.75 2.54
CA ALA A 226 6.13 5.28 1.44
C ALA A 226 7.33 4.38 1.13
N MET A 227 7.96 3.81 2.16
CA MET A 227 9.13 2.93 2.00
C MET A 227 8.77 1.53 1.50
N MET A 228 7.62 0.98 1.92
CA MET A 228 7.23 -0.40 1.60
C MET A 228 6.01 -0.51 0.68
N GLY A 229 5.50 0.62 0.20
CA GLY A 229 4.24 0.65 -0.54
C GLY A 229 4.24 -0.14 -1.85
N LEU A 230 5.39 -0.41 -2.44
CA LEU A 230 5.54 -1.23 -3.64
C LEU A 230 5.99 -2.68 -3.34
N GLN A 231 6.27 -3.02 -2.07
CA GLN A 231 6.76 -4.35 -1.70
C GLN A 231 5.63 -5.40 -1.59
N PHE A 232 4.39 -5.00 -1.78
CA PHE A 232 3.28 -5.95 -1.81
C PHE A 232 3.50 -7.00 -2.90
N ASP A 233 3.38 -8.27 -2.51
CA ASP A 233 3.59 -9.42 -3.40
C ASP A 233 2.24 -9.90 -3.96
N GLU A 234 1.99 -9.58 -5.23
CA GLU A 234 0.77 -9.93 -5.96
C GLU A 234 0.67 -11.43 -6.24
N TYR A 235 1.78 -12.17 -6.15
CA TYR A 235 1.79 -13.62 -6.30
C TYR A 235 1.23 -14.33 -5.06
N LYS A 236 1.48 -13.77 -3.87
CA LYS A 236 1.08 -14.38 -2.59
C LYS A 236 -0.31 -14.01 -2.14
N SER A 237 -0.82 -12.85 -2.53
CA SER A 237 -2.11 -12.35 -2.03
C SER A 237 -2.76 -11.34 -2.97
N ASP A 238 -4.10 -11.39 -3.01
CA ASP A 238 -4.94 -10.41 -3.72
C ASP A 238 -5.49 -9.31 -2.79
N ASN A 239 -5.06 -9.29 -1.52
CA ASN A 239 -5.58 -8.37 -0.51
C ASN A 239 -4.54 -7.36 -0.02
N PRO A 240 -4.21 -6.33 -0.80
CA PRO A 240 -3.26 -5.28 -0.39
C PRO A 240 -3.76 -4.47 0.81
N PHE A 241 -5.08 -4.31 0.96
CA PHE A 241 -5.64 -3.56 2.08
C PHE A 241 -5.27 -4.18 3.44
N SER A 242 -5.36 -5.51 3.57
CA SER A 242 -4.95 -6.22 4.79
C SER A 242 -3.46 -6.04 5.07
N TYR A 243 -2.61 -6.20 4.04
CA TYR A 243 -1.17 -6.04 4.13
C TYR A 243 -0.76 -4.65 4.65
N TYR A 244 -1.31 -3.59 4.05
CA TYR A 244 -0.98 -2.22 4.48
C TYR A 244 -1.62 -1.86 5.82
N THR A 245 -2.82 -2.36 6.13
CA THR A 245 -3.44 -2.14 7.44
C THR A 245 -2.60 -2.75 8.56
N ALA A 246 -2.04 -3.94 8.36
CA ALA A 246 -1.12 -4.56 9.31
C ALA A 246 0.14 -3.70 9.50
N SER A 247 0.71 -3.18 8.42
CA SER A 247 1.86 -2.28 8.49
C SER A 247 1.56 -0.98 9.26
N VAL A 248 0.41 -0.36 9.01
CA VAL A 248 -0.06 0.82 9.76
C VAL A 248 -0.20 0.50 11.24
N SER A 249 -0.85 -0.64 11.58
CA SER A 249 -1.00 -1.12 12.95
C SER A 249 0.35 -1.24 13.65
N ASN A 250 1.30 -1.92 13.03
CA ASN A 250 2.64 -2.12 13.58
C ASN A 250 3.37 -0.78 13.79
N SER A 251 3.23 0.17 12.85
CA SER A 251 3.82 1.50 12.98
C SER A 251 3.23 2.28 14.16
N PHE A 252 1.90 2.27 14.31
CA PHE A 252 1.23 2.91 15.45
C PHE A 252 1.66 2.31 16.78
N THR A 253 1.67 0.98 16.88
CA THR A 253 2.12 0.27 18.09
C THR A 253 3.59 0.58 18.42
N ARG A 254 4.46 0.69 17.40
CA ARG A 254 5.86 1.05 17.60
C ARG A 254 6.01 2.43 18.23
N VAL A 255 5.33 3.45 17.70
CA VAL A 255 5.37 4.82 18.27
C VAL A 255 4.79 4.83 19.67
N PHE A 256 3.65 4.15 19.88
CA PHE A 256 3.05 4.00 21.21
C PHE A 256 4.01 3.42 22.25
N ASN A 257 4.70 2.33 21.92
CA ASN A 257 5.66 1.71 22.82
C ASN A 257 6.88 2.60 23.08
N LEU A 258 7.33 3.34 22.06
CA LEU A 258 8.43 4.30 22.20
C LEU A 258 8.03 5.40 23.19
N GLU A 259 6.85 5.98 23.04
CA GLU A 259 6.36 7.04 23.95
C GLU A 259 6.11 6.53 25.37
N LYS A 260 5.63 5.29 25.52
CA LYS A 260 5.57 4.64 26.85
C LYS A 260 6.95 4.51 27.51
N ASN A 261 7.96 4.10 26.76
CA ASN A 261 9.32 3.99 27.27
C ASN A 261 9.87 5.36 27.68
N HIS A 262 9.60 6.40 26.87
CA HIS A 262 9.97 7.78 27.21
C HIS A 262 9.27 8.25 28.50
N GLN A 263 7.99 7.93 28.65
CA GLN A 263 7.25 8.26 29.89
C GLN A 263 7.85 7.56 31.10
N THR A 264 8.13 6.27 31.00
CA THR A 264 8.75 5.51 32.10
C THR A 264 10.11 6.10 32.47
N LEU A 265 10.96 6.41 31.49
CA LEU A 265 12.25 7.02 31.73
C LEU A 265 12.13 8.39 32.43
N ARG A 266 11.18 9.23 32.00
CA ARG A 266 10.92 10.52 32.67
C ARG A 266 10.46 10.33 34.12
N ASP A 267 9.57 9.37 34.35
CA ASP A 267 9.06 9.07 35.70
C ASP A 267 10.18 8.56 36.63
N ASP A 268 11.07 7.69 36.14
CA ASP A 268 12.23 7.19 36.90
C ASP A 268 13.20 8.34 37.22
N LEU A 269 13.49 9.25 36.27
CA LEU A 269 14.32 10.43 36.53
C LEU A 269 13.69 11.41 37.54
N LEU A 270 12.36 11.56 37.54
CA LEU A 270 11.65 12.36 38.52
C LEU A 270 11.78 11.75 39.92
N ILE A 271 11.61 10.42 40.06
CA ILE A 271 11.79 9.70 41.31
C ILE A 271 13.21 9.86 41.85
N ASP A 272 14.25 9.67 41.00
CA ASP A 272 15.64 9.82 41.36
C ASP A 272 15.98 11.24 41.81
N SER A 273 15.33 12.25 41.27
CA SER A 273 15.48 13.66 41.66
C SER A 273 14.67 14.04 42.93
N GLY A 274 13.90 13.12 43.50
CA GLY A 274 13.01 13.36 44.65
C GLY A 274 11.68 14.08 44.26
N ALA A 275 11.37 14.15 42.98
CA ALA A 275 10.10 14.70 42.49
C ALA A 275 9.03 13.63 42.31
N SER A 276 7.77 14.04 42.27
CA SER A 276 6.66 13.11 42.08
C SER A 276 6.57 12.68 40.59
N PRO A 277 6.49 11.35 40.31
CA PRO A 277 6.30 10.84 38.97
C PRO A 277 4.87 11.12 38.46
N SER A 278 4.58 10.75 37.22
CA SER A 278 3.23 10.87 36.64
C SER A 278 2.17 10.13 37.48
N PHE A 279 0.94 10.61 37.43
CA PHE A 279 -0.19 10.01 38.17
C PHE A 279 -0.35 8.51 37.85
N SER A 280 -0.19 8.12 36.59
CA SER A 280 -0.26 6.70 36.18
C SER A 280 0.84 5.85 36.84
N ARG A 281 2.04 6.39 37.03
CA ARG A 281 3.14 5.69 37.73
C ARG A 281 2.88 5.61 39.22
N GLN A 282 2.36 6.67 39.85
CA GLN A 282 1.96 6.67 41.24
C GLN A 282 0.91 5.60 41.53
N LEU A 283 -0.14 5.54 40.72
CA LEU A 283 -1.21 4.54 40.83
C LEU A 283 -0.68 3.11 40.64
N ALA A 284 0.26 2.91 39.72
CA ALA A 284 0.88 1.61 39.49
C ALA A 284 1.68 1.16 40.73
N LEU A 285 2.48 2.05 41.31
CA LEU A 285 3.26 1.80 42.53
C LEU A 285 2.33 1.50 43.72
N GLU A 286 1.25 2.25 43.91
CA GLU A 286 0.26 1.99 44.96
C GLU A 286 -0.41 0.62 44.82
N ASN A 287 -0.76 0.24 43.58
CA ASN A 287 -1.32 -1.07 43.30
C ASN A 287 -0.31 -2.20 43.58
N GLU A 288 0.95 -2.03 43.20
CA GLU A 288 2.02 -3.00 43.47
C GLU A 288 2.23 -3.19 44.99
N ILE A 289 2.30 -2.09 45.75
CA ILE A 289 2.41 -2.12 47.21
C ILE A 289 1.18 -2.82 47.81
N ARG A 290 -0.01 -2.60 47.30
CA ARG A 290 -1.22 -3.27 47.79
C ARG A 290 -1.16 -4.78 47.55
N HIS A 291 -0.79 -5.23 46.36
CA HIS A 291 -0.63 -6.66 46.04
C HIS A 291 0.43 -7.30 46.94
N LEU A 292 1.59 -6.67 47.11
CA LEU A 292 2.62 -7.20 48.02
C LEU A 292 2.14 -7.35 49.47
N ARG A 293 1.28 -6.42 49.93
CA ARG A 293 0.68 -6.54 51.28
C ARG A 293 -0.35 -7.67 51.35
N GLU A 294 -1.16 -7.85 50.32
CA GLU A 294 -2.13 -8.94 50.24
C GLU A 294 -1.42 -10.30 50.21
N ASP A 295 -0.39 -10.45 49.38
CA ASP A 295 0.42 -11.67 49.29
C ASP A 295 1.12 -11.99 50.62
N ALA A 296 1.69 -10.98 51.32
CA ALA A 296 2.32 -11.16 52.60
C ALA A 296 1.31 -11.56 53.70
N GLN A 297 0.07 -11.07 53.65
CA GLN A 297 -0.99 -11.45 54.56
C GLN A 297 -1.50 -12.87 54.31
N GLU A 298 -1.51 -13.31 53.04
CA GLU A 298 -1.91 -14.66 52.67
C GLU A 298 -0.86 -15.68 53.12
N ALA A 299 0.42 -15.39 52.84
CA ALA A 299 1.54 -16.22 53.33
C ALA A 299 1.58 -16.36 54.85
N ALA A 300 1.32 -15.26 55.60
CA ALA A 300 1.26 -15.31 57.06
C ALA A 300 0.09 -16.12 57.63
N LYS A 301 -0.98 -16.32 56.87
CA LYS A 301 -2.12 -17.18 57.24
C LYS A 301 -1.80 -18.64 56.99
N ASP A 302 -1.07 -18.95 55.94
CA ASP A 302 -0.66 -20.31 55.57
C ASP A 302 0.40 -20.86 56.58
N ASP A 303 1.31 -19.99 57.07
CA ASP A 303 2.28 -20.34 58.08
C ASP A 303 1.69 -20.51 59.51
N ALA A 304 0.44 -20.08 59.74
CA ALA A 304 -0.24 -20.15 61.02
C ALA A 304 -1.17 -21.38 61.16
N ILE A 305 -1.27 -22.23 60.16
CA ILE A 305 -2.02 -23.50 60.13
C ILE A 305 -1.05 -24.68 60.26
#